data_49ed27b41d19fef42546f1d5158d058c
#
_entry.id   49ed27b41d19fef42546f1d5158d058c
#
_cell.length_a   1.000
_cell.length_b   1.000
_cell.length_c   1.000
_cell.angle_alpha   90.00
_cell.angle_beta   90.00
_cell.angle_gamma   90.00
#
_symmetry.space_group_name_H-M   'P 1'
#
loop_
_entity.id
_entity.type
_entity.pdbx_description
1 polymer ?
#
loop_
_entity_poly.entity_id
_entity_poly.type
_entity_poly.pdbx_seq_one_letter_code
_entity_poly.pdbx_strand_id
1 'polypeptide(L)'
;MPTYRLAALLLLSPLLLGLAVPAHAVDRYQIDPLHSFASFEYSHWGLSYQRGRFDKTSGSIELDMDAHAGAVNLEIDATSVSTGSEVFDKIMRSDSFFDVEHFPKITFNSTRLVFDQDQLKQVEGQLTIRDVTKDVVVEVTRFSCRFMVVYLRRACGANGQAAILRSDFKMGSYAPFVSDEVTLYFTIEGIAQ
;
A
#
# COMPACT_ATOMS: atom_id res chain seq x y z
N MET A 1 88.34 6.23 -6.43
CA MET A 1 87.20 5.33 -6.06
C MET A 1 86.02 6.23 -5.71
N PRO A 2 84.93 6.26 -6.54
CA PRO A 2 83.80 7.08 -6.24
C PRO A 2 82.77 6.28 -5.45
N THR A 3 82.32 6.87 -4.33
CA THR A 3 81.27 6.33 -3.46
C THR A 3 79.91 6.75 -3.95
N TYR A 4 79.10 5.77 -4.43
CA TYR A 4 77.72 5.99 -4.80
C TYR A 4 76.83 6.02 -3.54
N ARG A 5 76.15 7.17 -3.28
CA ARG A 5 75.08 7.27 -2.28
C ARG A 5 73.74 6.85 -2.95
N LEU A 6 73.16 5.74 -2.48
CA LEU A 6 71.79 5.38 -2.81
C LEU A 6 70.83 6.29 -2.06
N ALA A 7 70.03 7.05 -2.80
CA ALA A 7 68.90 7.78 -2.27
C ALA A 7 67.65 6.87 -2.30
N ALA A 8 67.13 6.48 -1.16
CA ALA A 8 65.87 5.74 -1.04
C ALA A 8 64.72 6.70 -1.18
N LEU A 9 63.96 6.59 -2.30
CA LEU A 9 62.68 7.28 -2.49
C LEU A 9 61.59 6.54 -1.69
N LEU A 10 61.10 7.11 -0.60
CA LEU A 10 59.91 6.68 0.11
C LEU A 10 58.67 7.15 -0.67
N LEU A 11 58.02 6.21 -1.34
CA LEU A 11 56.71 6.42 -1.97
C LEU A 11 55.65 6.46 -0.86
N LEU A 12 55.16 7.64 -0.51
CA LEU A 12 53.98 7.85 0.33
C LEU A 12 52.75 7.54 -0.55
N SER A 13 52.10 6.36 -0.39
CA SER A 13 50.80 6.08 -0.96
C SER A 13 49.71 6.79 -0.14
N PRO A 14 48.88 7.65 -0.73
CA PRO A 14 47.74 8.20 -0.03
C PRO A 14 46.68 7.10 0.19
N LEU A 15 46.42 6.75 1.44
CA LEU A 15 45.35 5.88 1.86
C LEU A 15 44.02 6.64 1.67
N LEU A 16 43.33 6.39 0.57
CA LEU A 16 41.96 6.87 0.35
C LEU A 16 41.02 6.16 1.34
N LEU A 17 40.77 6.78 2.49
CA LEU A 17 39.66 6.38 3.35
C LEU A 17 38.33 6.66 2.58
N GLY A 18 37.79 5.63 1.95
CA GLY A 18 36.44 5.69 1.41
C GLY A 18 35.46 5.89 2.57
N LEU A 19 34.75 7.02 2.58
CA LEU A 19 33.62 7.25 3.47
C LEU A 19 32.53 6.25 3.05
N ALA A 20 32.36 5.16 3.80
CA ALA A 20 31.23 4.26 3.65
C ALA A 20 29.97 5.05 4.04
N VAL A 21 29.17 5.45 3.08
CA VAL A 21 27.82 5.99 3.33
C VAL A 21 27.01 4.82 3.93
N PRO A 22 26.42 4.97 5.13
CA PRO A 22 25.57 3.92 5.69
C PRO A 22 24.44 3.66 4.71
N ALA A 23 24.32 2.42 4.22
CA ALA A 23 23.17 1.99 3.46
C ALA A 23 21.99 1.97 4.44
N HIS A 24 21.01 2.85 4.23
CA HIS A 24 19.76 2.77 4.97
C HIS A 24 19.10 1.43 4.69
N ALA A 25 18.74 0.71 5.76
CA ALA A 25 18.10 -0.59 5.63
C ALA A 25 16.60 -0.37 5.39
N VAL A 26 16.13 -0.74 4.22
CA VAL A 26 14.70 -0.78 3.92
C VAL A 26 14.09 -1.99 4.62
N ASP A 27 13.18 -1.73 5.55
CA ASP A 27 12.41 -2.79 6.20
C ASP A 27 11.35 -3.33 5.24
N ARG A 28 11.28 -4.65 5.11
CA ARG A 28 10.29 -5.34 4.27
C ARG A 28 9.26 -6.04 5.13
N TYR A 29 7.98 -5.82 4.78
CA TYR A 29 6.85 -6.41 5.48
C TYR A 29 5.97 -7.17 4.48
N GLN A 30 5.54 -8.36 4.89
CA GLN A 30 4.50 -9.11 4.22
C GLN A 30 3.16 -8.73 4.84
N ILE A 31 2.16 -8.46 4.02
CA ILE A 31 0.79 -8.20 4.48
C ILE A 31 0.27 -9.41 5.25
N ASP A 32 -0.27 -9.17 6.44
CA ASP A 32 -1.00 -10.17 7.21
C ASP A 32 -2.45 -10.24 6.71
N PRO A 33 -2.84 -11.31 6.01
CA PRO A 33 -4.18 -11.41 5.41
C PRO A 33 -5.30 -11.56 6.44
N LEU A 34 -4.98 -11.91 7.68
CA LEU A 34 -5.98 -12.06 8.75
C LEU A 34 -6.39 -10.72 9.36
N HIS A 35 -5.51 -9.71 9.25
CA HIS A 35 -5.72 -8.38 9.81
C HIS A 35 -5.70 -7.27 8.75
N SER A 36 -5.82 -7.63 7.46
CA SER A 36 -5.78 -6.67 6.35
C SER A 36 -7.00 -6.78 5.46
N PHE A 37 -7.75 -5.67 5.37
CA PHE A 37 -9.00 -5.62 4.63
C PHE A 37 -9.11 -4.30 3.87
N ALA A 38 -9.63 -4.38 2.63
CA ALA A 38 -10.18 -3.24 1.91
C ALA A 38 -11.71 -3.27 2.04
N SER A 39 -12.30 -2.14 2.40
CA SER A 39 -13.75 -1.99 2.58
C SER A 39 -14.25 -0.78 1.80
N PHE A 40 -15.51 -0.72 1.53
CA PHE A 40 -16.14 0.38 0.82
C PHE A 40 -17.50 0.74 1.41
N GLU A 41 -17.87 2.03 1.27
CA GLU A 41 -19.14 2.57 1.74
C GLU A 41 -19.75 3.44 0.64
N TYR A 42 -21.07 3.31 0.45
CA TYR A 42 -21.84 4.09 -0.52
C TYR A 42 -23.24 4.44 0.03
N SER A 43 -23.80 5.55 -0.43
CA SER A 43 -25.17 5.92 -0.09
C SER A 43 -26.18 5.17 -0.97
N HIS A 44 -27.20 4.62 -0.35
CA HIS A 44 -28.31 3.94 -1.01
C HIS A 44 -29.60 4.76 -0.87
N TRP A 45 -30.07 5.36 -1.97
CA TRP A 45 -31.27 6.22 -2.05
C TRP A 45 -31.26 7.40 -1.07
N GLY A 46 -30.11 7.81 -0.53
CA GLY A 46 -30.03 8.79 0.53
C GLY A 46 -30.64 8.35 1.87
N LEU A 47 -31.04 7.09 1.97
CA LEU A 47 -31.68 6.53 3.18
C LEU A 47 -30.66 6.00 4.19
N SER A 48 -29.58 5.41 3.68
CA SER A 48 -28.56 4.80 4.53
C SER A 48 -27.23 4.69 3.79
N TYR A 49 -26.17 4.50 4.55
CA TYR A 49 -24.89 4.08 4.02
C TYR A 49 -24.77 2.56 4.12
N GLN A 50 -24.50 1.94 2.98
CA GLN A 50 -24.24 0.51 2.86
C GLN A 50 -22.74 0.27 2.80
N ARG A 51 -22.29 -0.85 3.35
CA ARG A 51 -20.88 -1.22 3.43
C ARG A 51 -20.65 -2.63 2.89
N GLY A 52 -19.52 -2.79 2.26
CA GLY A 52 -18.99 -4.09 1.89
C GLY A 52 -17.49 -4.11 2.12
N ARG A 53 -16.91 -5.30 2.08
CA ARG A 53 -15.46 -5.48 2.17
C ARG A 53 -15.00 -6.61 1.27
N PHE A 54 -13.71 -6.70 1.08
CA PHE A 54 -13.05 -7.84 0.48
C PHE A 54 -12.34 -8.62 1.58
N ASP A 55 -12.63 -9.90 1.68
CA ASP A 55 -12.11 -10.77 2.75
C ASP A 55 -10.69 -11.25 2.52
N LYS A 56 -10.13 -11.01 1.31
CA LYS A 56 -8.78 -11.44 0.95
C LYS A 56 -7.98 -10.28 0.36
N THR A 57 -6.98 -9.86 1.12
CA THR A 57 -5.99 -8.85 0.75
C THR A 57 -4.60 -9.41 0.97
N SER A 58 -3.70 -9.20 0.04
CA SER A 58 -2.30 -9.62 0.08
C SER A 58 -1.40 -8.52 -0.45
N GLY A 59 -0.09 -8.68 -0.33
CA GLY A 59 0.87 -7.73 -0.87
C GLY A 59 2.10 -7.57 -0.01
N SER A 60 2.85 -6.50 -0.28
CA SER A 60 4.10 -6.18 0.41
C SER A 60 4.20 -4.69 0.69
N ILE A 61 4.93 -4.37 1.75
CA ILE A 61 5.28 -3.01 2.12
C ILE A 61 6.79 -2.95 2.30
N GLU A 62 7.40 -1.92 1.73
CA GLU A 62 8.79 -1.53 1.99
C GLU A 62 8.76 -0.18 2.68
N LEU A 63 9.48 -0.03 3.79
CA LEU A 63 9.57 1.22 4.55
C LEU A 63 11.02 1.53 4.90
N ASP A 64 11.42 2.75 4.62
CA ASP A 64 12.63 3.38 5.13
C ASP A 64 12.17 4.58 5.99
N MET A 65 12.13 4.38 7.29
CA MET A 65 11.65 5.40 8.22
C MET A 65 12.63 6.57 8.37
N ASP A 66 13.93 6.34 8.14
CA ASP A 66 14.95 7.38 8.21
C ASP A 66 14.90 8.26 6.95
N ALA A 67 14.66 7.66 5.79
CA ALA A 67 14.52 8.38 4.52
C ALA A 67 13.10 8.92 4.30
N HIS A 68 12.12 8.60 5.16
CA HIS A 68 10.69 8.87 4.97
C HIS A 68 10.18 8.43 3.59
N ALA A 69 10.57 7.24 3.20
CA ALA A 69 10.29 6.67 1.89
C ALA A 69 9.80 5.23 1.99
N GLY A 70 9.26 4.71 0.90
CA GLY A 70 8.82 3.32 0.84
C GLY A 70 7.90 3.04 -0.32
N ALA A 71 7.40 1.82 -0.35
CA ALA A 71 6.44 1.35 -1.35
C ALA A 71 5.38 0.45 -0.71
N VAL A 72 4.15 0.58 -1.18
CA VAL A 72 3.01 -0.26 -0.78
C VAL A 72 2.42 -0.87 -2.05
N ASN A 73 2.39 -2.19 -2.10
CA ASN A 73 1.78 -2.93 -3.21
C ASN A 73 0.73 -3.86 -2.62
N LEU A 74 -0.53 -3.64 -2.98
CA LEU A 74 -1.67 -4.44 -2.51
C LEU A 74 -2.34 -5.14 -3.70
N GLU A 75 -2.72 -6.38 -3.47
CA GLU A 75 -3.59 -7.17 -4.31
C GLU A 75 -4.82 -7.60 -3.49
N ILE A 76 -6.00 -7.29 -4.00
CA ILE A 76 -7.29 -7.60 -3.39
C ILE A 76 -8.00 -8.58 -4.30
N ASP A 77 -8.42 -9.73 -3.78
CA ASP A 77 -9.24 -10.69 -4.49
C ASP A 77 -10.67 -10.15 -4.61
N ALA A 78 -11.05 -9.67 -5.79
CA ALA A 78 -12.39 -9.12 -6.04
C ALA A 78 -13.50 -10.16 -5.86
N THR A 79 -13.18 -11.46 -6.02
CA THR A 79 -14.16 -12.54 -5.80
C THR A 79 -14.55 -12.69 -4.34
N SER A 80 -13.71 -12.17 -3.41
CA SER A 80 -13.91 -12.22 -1.96
C SER A 80 -14.83 -11.12 -1.42
N VAL A 81 -15.50 -10.37 -2.29
CA VAL A 81 -16.44 -9.33 -1.87
C VAL A 81 -17.57 -9.92 -1.01
N SER A 82 -17.82 -9.27 0.12
CA SER A 82 -18.82 -9.62 1.12
C SER A 82 -19.53 -8.37 1.62
N THR A 83 -20.85 -8.36 1.50
CA THR A 83 -21.73 -7.29 1.97
C THR A 83 -22.59 -7.72 3.16
N GLY A 84 -22.44 -8.97 3.59
CA GLY A 84 -23.32 -9.59 4.58
C GLY A 84 -24.65 -10.12 3.98
N SER A 85 -24.81 -10.04 2.66
CA SER A 85 -25.97 -10.54 1.93
C SER A 85 -25.54 -11.28 0.66
N GLU A 86 -25.84 -12.55 0.57
CA GLU A 86 -25.49 -13.36 -0.61
C GLU A 86 -26.08 -12.80 -1.91
N VAL A 87 -27.25 -12.15 -1.83
CA VAL A 87 -27.89 -11.52 -3.00
C VAL A 87 -27.05 -10.35 -3.49
N PHE A 88 -26.63 -9.47 -2.60
CA PHE A 88 -25.80 -8.33 -2.95
C PHE A 88 -24.38 -8.75 -3.33
N ASP A 89 -23.82 -9.78 -2.71
CA ASP A 89 -22.53 -10.33 -3.08
C ASP A 89 -22.51 -10.82 -4.54
N LYS A 90 -23.59 -11.47 -4.99
CA LYS A 90 -23.74 -11.86 -6.41
C LYS A 90 -23.82 -10.65 -7.34
N ILE A 91 -24.56 -9.60 -6.93
CA ILE A 91 -24.66 -8.36 -7.70
C ILE A 91 -23.29 -7.68 -7.79
N MET A 92 -22.57 -7.58 -6.67
CA MET A 92 -21.21 -6.97 -6.66
C MET A 92 -20.24 -7.74 -7.56
N ARG A 93 -20.34 -9.06 -7.65
CA ARG A 93 -19.48 -9.88 -8.52
C ARG A 93 -19.85 -9.79 -10.00
N SER A 94 -21.06 -9.32 -10.34
CA SER A 94 -21.52 -9.27 -11.72
C SER A 94 -20.79 -8.25 -12.59
N ASP A 95 -21.03 -8.31 -13.90
CA ASP A 95 -20.52 -7.38 -14.92
C ASP A 95 -20.94 -5.92 -14.71
N SER A 96 -22.07 -5.70 -14.04
CA SER A 96 -22.55 -4.36 -13.66
C SER A 96 -21.70 -3.67 -12.61
N PHE A 97 -20.85 -4.44 -11.87
CA PHE A 97 -19.98 -3.93 -10.82
C PHE A 97 -18.54 -4.43 -11.02
N PHE A 98 -18.04 -5.35 -10.18
CA PHE A 98 -16.63 -5.76 -10.23
C PHE A 98 -16.27 -6.68 -11.39
N ASP A 99 -17.25 -7.35 -12.02
CA ASP A 99 -17.04 -8.26 -13.16
C ASP A 99 -15.90 -9.27 -12.88
N VAL A 100 -16.05 -9.97 -11.76
CA VAL A 100 -14.97 -10.77 -11.20
C VAL A 100 -14.57 -11.97 -12.08
N GLU A 101 -15.41 -12.37 -13.02
CA GLU A 101 -15.08 -13.42 -14.00
C GLU A 101 -13.99 -12.97 -14.96
N HIS A 102 -13.96 -11.69 -15.34
CA HIS A 102 -12.97 -11.12 -16.23
C HIS A 102 -11.85 -10.40 -15.43
N PHE A 103 -12.19 -9.82 -14.28
CA PHE A 103 -11.29 -8.99 -13.47
C PHE A 103 -11.26 -9.46 -12.01
N PRO A 104 -10.65 -10.63 -11.72
CA PRO A 104 -10.68 -11.21 -10.37
C PRO A 104 -9.82 -10.45 -9.35
N LYS A 105 -9.05 -9.45 -9.77
CA LYS A 105 -8.11 -8.73 -8.94
C LYS A 105 -8.32 -7.22 -9.01
N ILE A 106 -8.19 -6.58 -7.85
CA ILE A 106 -8.03 -5.14 -7.69
C ILE A 106 -6.61 -4.92 -7.18
N THR A 107 -5.89 -3.93 -7.71
CA THR A 107 -4.52 -3.63 -7.26
C THR A 107 -4.37 -2.17 -6.87
N PHE A 108 -3.52 -1.93 -5.87
CA PHE A 108 -3.05 -0.61 -5.52
C PHE A 108 -1.53 -0.62 -5.41
N ASN A 109 -0.88 0.25 -6.18
CA ASN A 109 0.57 0.41 -6.17
C ASN A 109 0.90 1.85 -5.82
N SER A 110 1.58 2.07 -4.71
CA SER A 110 1.95 3.42 -4.30
C SER A 110 3.00 4.01 -5.25
N THR A 111 2.89 5.31 -5.47
CA THR A 111 3.88 6.12 -6.19
C THR A 111 4.66 7.02 -5.23
N ARG A 112 4.06 7.38 -4.10
CA ARG A 112 4.68 8.20 -3.08
C ARG A 112 4.06 7.98 -1.71
N LEU A 113 4.90 7.95 -0.68
CA LEU A 113 4.50 8.02 0.72
C LEU A 113 4.80 9.42 1.25
N VAL A 114 3.83 10.05 1.89
CA VAL A 114 3.96 11.42 2.45
C VAL A 114 3.99 11.33 3.96
N PHE A 115 5.11 11.73 4.55
CA PHE A 115 5.32 11.76 5.99
C PHE A 115 5.26 13.18 6.53
N ASP A 116 4.82 13.31 7.77
CA ASP A 116 4.99 14.47 8.63
C ASP A 116 5.74 14.00 9.87
N GLN A 117 7.02 14.33 9.95
CA GLN A 117 7.97 13.70 10.86
C GLN A 117 7.92 12.17 10.67
N ASP A 118 7.78 11.38 11.75
CA ASP A 118 7.70 9.91 11.68
C ASP A 118 6.28 9.38 11.46
N GLN A 119 5.32 10.25 11.11
CA GLN A 119 3.93 9.87 10.88
C GLN A 119 3.62 9.84 9.39
N LEU A 120 3.28 8.67 8.87
CA LEU A 120 2.73 8.54 7.52
C LEU A 120 1.35 9.22 7.47
N LYS A 121 1.18 10.20 6.58
CA LYS A 121 -0.04 10.99 6.41
C LYS A 121 -0.83 10.64 5.18
N GLN A 122 -0.15 10.36 4.08
CA GLN A 122 -0.81 10.01 2.81
C GLN A 122 0.00 8.93 2.09
N VAL A 123 -0.72 8.12 1.34
CA VAL A 123 -0.16 7.19 0.36
C VAL A 123 -0.78 7.54 -0.98
N GLU A 124 0.00 8.14 -1.87
CA GLU A 124 -0.38 8.38 -3.26
C GLU A 124 -0.08 7.14 -4.08
N GLY A 125 -0.96 6.78 -5.00
CA GLY A 125 -0.74 5.59 -5.80
C GLY A 125 -1.77 5.39 -6.89
N GLN A 126 -1.62 4.30 -7.59
CA GLN A 126 -2.47 3.89 -8.70
C GLN A 126 -3.37 2.75 -8.25
N LEU A 127 -4.68 3.01 -8.28
CA LEU A 127 -5.71 2.02 -8.03
C LEU A 127 -6.22 1.50 -9.38
N THR A 128 -6.17 0.19 -9.54
CA THR A 128 -6.73 -0.49 -10.72
C THR A 128 -7.94 -1.31 -10.28
N ILE A 129 -9.11 -0.99 -10.82
CA ILE A 129 -10.34 -1.77 -10.68
C ILE A 129 -10.81 -2.12 -12.09
N ARG A 130 -11.08 -3.40 -12.33
CA ARG A 130 -11.32 -3.94 -13.67
C ARG A 130 -10.11 -3.64 -14.59
N ASP A 131 -10.37 -3.02 -15.74
CA ASP A 131 -9.36 -2.61 -16.73
C ASP A 131 -9.01 -1.11 -16.64
N VAL A 132 -9.39 -0.43 -15.56
CA VAL A 132 -9.18 1.01 -15.40
C VAL A 132 -8.24 1.30 -14.24
N THR A 133 -7.21 2.10 -14.50
CA THR A 133 -6.26 2.59 -13.50
C THR A 133 -6.44 4.09 -13.31
N LYS A 134 -6.51 4.53 -12.06
CA LYS A 134 -6.61 5.95 -11.65
C LYS A 134 -5.62 6.26 -10.53
N ASP A 135 -5.13 7.48 -10.53
CA ASP A 135 -4.36 8.00 -9.40
C ASP A 135 -5.32 8.27 -8.23
N VAL A 136 -4.95 7.80 -7.06
CA VAL A 136 -5.73 7.93 -5.82
C VAL A 136 -4.80 8.34 -4.68
N VAL A 137 -5.29 9.23 -3.82
CA VAL A 137 -4.62 9.60 -2.58
C VAL A 137 -5.37 8.96 -1.42
N VAL A 138 -4.69 8.12 -0.68
CA VAL A 138 -5.20 7.51 0.57
C VAL A 138 -4.73 8.36 1.74
N GLU A 139 -5.67 9.00 2.43
CA GLU A 139 -5.43 9.72 3.68
C GLU A 139 -5.23 8.71 4.81
N VAL A 140 -4.06 8.73 5.46
CA VAL A 140 -3.73 7.83 6.55
C VAL A 140 -4.25 8.40 7.87
N THR A 141 -5.23 7.75 8.47
CA THR A 141 -5.85 8.17 9.73
C THR A 141 -5.13 7.64 10.95
N ARG A 142 -4.38 6.55 10.78
CA ARG A 142 -3.56 5.94 11.83
C ARG A 142 -2.38 5.23 11.21
N PHE A 143 -1.20 5.39 11.81
CA PHE A 143 0.02 4.65 11.47
C PHE A 143 0.79 4.31 12.75
N SER A 144 1.26 3.08 12.88
CA SER A 144 2.06 2.66 14.03
C SER A 144 2.89 1.42 13.70
N CYS A 145 4.14 1.42 14.12
CA CYS A 145 5.02 0.26 14.08
C CYS A 145 5.46 -0.13 15.50
N ARG A 146 5.51 -1.44 15.77
CA ARG A 146 5.97 -1.95 17.07
C ARG A 146 6.56 -3.35 16.95
N PHE A 147 7.37 -3.72 17.92
CA PHE A 147 7.79 -5.12 18.07
C PHE A 147 6.63 -5.94 18.65
N MET A 148 6.27 -7.00 17.96
CA MET A 148 5.20 -7.92 18.36
C MET A 148 5.79 -9.18 18.96
N VAL A 149 5.58 -9.38 20.26
CA VAL A 149 6.14 -10.52 21.00
C VAL A 149 5.62 -11.85 20.46
N VAL A 150 4.37 -11.89 20.00
CA VAL A 150 3.74 -13.11 19.45
C VAL A 150 4.47 -13.61 18.20
N TYR A 151 4.96 -12.69 17.35
CA TYR A 151 5.68 -13.03 16.11
C TYR A 151 7.20 -12.98 16.28
N LEU A 152 7.70 -12.46 17.42
CA LEU A 152 9.11 -12.10 17.66
C LEU A 152 9.68 -11.25 16.52
N ARG A 153 8.85 -10.39 15.94
CA ARG A 153 9.17 -9.54 14.78
C ARG A 153 8.53 -8.17 14.92
N ARG A 154 9.04 -7.21 14.16
CA ARG A 154 8.40 -5.90 14.02
C ARG A 154 7.15 -6.05 13.15
N ALA A 155 6.08 -5.34 13.48
CA ALA A 155 4.91 -5.20 12.65
C ALA A 155 4.52 -3.73 12.55
N CYS A 156 4.02 -3.33 11.39
CA CYS A 156 3.47 -2.01 11.14
C CYS A 156 2.02 -2.13 10.71
N GLY A 157 1.18 -1.21 11.19
CA GLY A 157 -0.21 -1.13 10.81
C GLY A 157 -0.63 0.28 10.44
N ALA A 158 -1.54 0.38 9.47
CA ALA A 158 -2.13 1.62 9.03
C ALA A 158 -3.64 1.47 8.80
N ASN A 159 -4.38 2.53 9.12
CA ASN A 159 -5.74 2.74 8.63
C ASN A 159 -5.72 3.94 7.68
N GLY A 160 -6.47 3.85 6.60
CA GLY A 160 -6.57 4.93 5.63
C GLY A 160 -7.93 4.96 4.96
N GLN A 161 -8.21 6.08 4.30
CA GLN A 161 -9.44 6.26 3.52
C GLN A 161 -9.18 7.05 2.24
N ALA A 162 -10.01 6.82 1.23
CA ALA A 162 -10.01 7.57 -0.02
C ALA A 162 -11.42 7.65 -0.58
N ALA A 163 -11.75 8.73 -1.28
CA ALA A 163 -13.00 8.83 -2.04
C ALA A 163 -12.71 8.61 -3.53
N ILE A 164 -13.57 7.87 -4.20
CA ILE A 164 -13.52 7.62 -5.65
C ILE A 164 -14.92 7.79 -6.26
N LEU A 165 -14.97 8.00 -7.56
CA LEU A 165 -16.20 7.85 -8.35
C LEU A 165 -16.20 6.47 -8.99
N ARG A 166 -17.18 5.63 -8.67
CA ARG A 166 -17.24 4.27 -9.23
C ARG A 166 -17.51 4.27 -10.73
N SER A 167 -18.14 5.33 -11.25
CA SER A 167 -18.32 5.52 -12.70
C SER A 167 -16.99 5.66 -13.45
N ASP A 168 -15.95 6.21 -12.80
CA ASP A 168 -14.60 6.27 -13.34
C ASP A 168 -14.01 4.88 -13.65
N PHE A 169 -14.49 3.84 -12.97
CA PHE A 169 -14.10 2.45 -13.11
C PHE A 169 -15.15 1.60 -13.86
N LYS A 170 -16.02 2.24 -14.65
CA LYS A 170 -17.10 1.58 -15.43
C LYS A 170 -18.13 0.85 -14.56
N MET A 171 -18.31 1.29 -13.31
CA MET A 171 -19.27 0.71 -12.35
C MET A 171 -20.42 1.67 -12.02
N GLY A 172 -20.78 2.60 -12.93
CA GLY A 172 -21.78 3.65 -12.73
C GLY A 172 -23.24 3.19 -12.74
N SER A 173 -23.53 1.89 -12.78
CA SER A 173 -24.90 1.37 -12.79
C SER A 173 -25.71 1.86 -11.59
N TYR A 174 -26.98 2.18 -11.81
CA TYR A 174 -27.94 2.65 -10.79
C TYR A 174 -27.64 4.05 -10.17
N ALA A 175 -26.66 4.81 -10.70
CA ALA A 175 -26.52 6.22 -10.30
C ALA A 175 -27.71 7.05 -10.83
N PRO A 176 -28.19 8.06 -10.07
CA PRO A 176 -27.72 8.51 -8.77
C PRO A 176 -28.37 7.83 -7.55
N PHE A 177 -29.29 6.89 -7.73
CA PHE A 177 -30.01 6.24 -6.63
C PHE A 177 -29.08 5.46 -5.69
N VAL A 178 -28.05 4.83 -6.27
CA VAL A 178 -26.88 4.35 -5.55
C VAL A 178 -25.78 5.34 -5.87
N SER A 179 -25.19 5.98 -4.85
CA SER A 179 -24.21 7.07 -5.05
C SER A 179 -23.08 6.66 -5.97
N ASP A 180 -22.64 7.59 -6.81
CA ASP A 180 -21.46 7.42 -7.64
C ASP A 180 -20.18 7.52 -6.79
N GLU A 181 -20.19 8.45 -5.82
CA GLU A 181 -19.10 8.55 -4.84
C GLU A 181 -19.12 7.35 -3.88
N VAL A 182 -17.96 6.76 -3.69
CA VAL A 182 -17.69 5.65 -2.79
C VAL A 182 -16.50 6.00 -1.93
N THR A 183 -16.65 5.83 -0.62
CA THR A 183 -15.52 5.92 0.30
C THR A 183 -14.88 4.55 0.47
N LEU A 184 -13.58 4.48 0.20
CA LEU A 184 -12.76 3.30 0.45
C LEU A 184 -12.11 3.42 1.82
N TYR A 185 -12.05 2.32 2.54
CA TYR A 185 -11.33 2.20 3.82
C TYR A 185 -10.33 1.07 3.74
N PHE A 186 -9.13 1.33 4.19
CA PHE A 186 -8.05 0.37 4.25
C PHE A 186 -7.65 0.12 5.71
N THR A 187 -7.61 -1.14 6.10
CA THR A 187 -7.00 -1.61 7.34
C THR A 187 -5.91 -2.57 6.93
N ILE A 188 -4.66 -2.21 7.16
CA ILE A 188 -3.51 -2.96 6.66
C ILE A 188 -2.55 -3.20 7.82
N GLU A 189 -2.17 -4.45 8.01
CA GLU A 189 -1.07 -4.83 8.89
C GLU A 189 -0.02 -5.62 8.11
N GLY A 190 1.25 -5.34 8.38
CA GLY A 190 2.38 -6.02 7.77
C GLY A 190 3.35 -6.52 8.84
N ILE A 191 3.87 -7.73 8.65
CA ILE A 191 4.84 -8.37 9.53
C ILE A 191 6.20 -8.38 8.83
N ALA A 192 7.25 -7.92 9.52
CA ALA A 192 8.61 -7.88 8.99
C ALA A 192 9.09 -9.27 8.57
N GLN A 193 9.80 -9.32 7.43
CA GLN A 193 10.40 -10.54 6.88
C GLN A 193 11.73 -10.89 7.55
#